data_311d0d9bff10644c71d4fdb275b8b747
#
_entry.id   311d0d9bff10644c71d4fdb275b8b747
#
_cell.length_a   1.000
_cell.length_b   1.000
_cell.length_c   1.000
_cell.angle_alpha   90.00
_cell.angle_beta   90.00
_cell.angle_gamma   90.00
#
_symmetry.space_group_name_H-M   'P 1'
#
loop_
_entity.id
_entity.type
_entity.pdbx_description
1 polymer ?
#
loop_
_entity_poly.entity_id
_entity_poly.type
_entity_poly.pdbx_seq_one_letter_code
_entity_poly.pdbx_strand_id
1 'polypeptide(L)'
;MQKDSLINNYVAKNESGGLNIEGNAGISSLFDNNGNSVKSNSGDATLIINIKFIENVNMTYLKINGVSQETNPSFVKCWVNKSDIDFSDVNDIPSTDKFDLTKEINKKIKLNIPKWRNISELTFYFENEEADYLELNGIEFYGTSGGAKLNIGEAKKSEDQDYVPIKKSELPEGVFNLSKGETVESFINKHKDKNVFVDFHATWCGPCKQLGPVLIQKALQIGALVLKVDVDEHKNIAEEKGISSIPVVILYKKGVKSQTMVGFNQQKLDDLINLARN
;
A
#
# COMPACT_ATOMS: atom_id res chain seq x y z
N MET A 1 6.46 22.05 -7.81
CA MET A 1 7.13 20.75 -7.55
C MET A 1 6.59 20.24 -6.23
N GLN A 2 5.79 19.17 -6.21
CA GLN A 2 5.42 18.51 -4.96
C GLN A 2 6.72 18.00 -4.34
N LYS A 3 7.01 18.45 -3.11
CA LYS A 3 8.22 18.07 -2.39
C LYS A 3 8.11 16.57 -2.13
N ASP A 4 9.09 15.78 -2.59
CA ASP A 4 9.12 14.33 -2.32
C ASP A 4 9.09 14.10 -0.81
N SER A 5 7.97 13.62 -0.32
CA SER A 5 7.73 13.38 1.09
C SER A 5 8.29 12.02 1.48
N LEU A 6 8.72 11.87 2.74
CA LEU A 6 9.00 10.57 3.33
C LEU A 6 7.69 9.80 3.44
N ILE A 7 7.66 8.58 2.90
CA ILE A 7 6.45 7.74 2.83
C ILE A 7 6.58 6.43 3.63
N ASN A 8 7.50 6.34 4.59
CA ASN A 8 7.68 5.16 5.45
C ASN A 8 6.43 4.82 6.29
N ASN A 9 5.56 5.80 6.54
CA ASN A 9 4.29 5.59 7.22
C ASN A 9 3.30 4.69 6.44
N TYR A 10 3.55 4.46 5.15
CA TYR A 10 2.77 3.53 4.33
C TYR A 10 3.30 2.09 4.36
N VAL A 11 4.42 1.82 5.04
CA VAL A 11 4.93 0.45 5.22
C VAL A 11 4.04 -0.33 6.18
N ALA A 12 3.52 -1.47 5.73
CA ALA A 12 2.77 -2.42 6.55
C ALA A 12 3.76 -3.26 7.39
N LYS A 13 4.27 -2.69 8.49
CA LYS A 13 5.37 -3.25 9.28
C LYS A 13 5.13 -4.66 9.80
N ASN A 14 3.87 -4.98 10.14
CA ASN A 14 3.48 -6.31 10.65
C ASN A 14 3.33 -7.36 9.52
N GLU A 15 3.28 -6.92 8.27
CA GLU A 15 3.16 -7.79 7.08
C GLU A 15 4.48 -7.82 6.28
N SER A 16 5.46 -7.04 6.72
CA SER A 16 6.80 -6.99 6.15
C SER A 16 7.74 -7.88 6.96
N GLY A 17 8.70 -8.49 6.29
CA GLY A 17 9.62 -9.44 6.90
C GLY A 17 10.95 -9.51 6.17
N GLY A 18 11.79 -10.44 6.57
CA GLY A 18 13.05 -10.67 5.88
C GLY A 18 13.59 -12.08 6.12
N LEU A 19 14.58 -12.44 5.35
CA LEU A 19 15.29 -13.72 5.42
C LEU A 19 16.75 -13.47 5.77
N ASN A 20 17.36 -14.40 6.50
CA ASN A 20 18.72 -14.34 7.02
C ASN A 20 18.94 -13.19 8.02
N ILE A 21 17.95 -12.96 8.89
CA ILE A 21 18.05 -11.94 9.95
C ILE A 21 18.53 -12.59 11.25
N GLU A 22 19.56 -12.00 11.87
CA GLU A 22 20.11 -12.45 13.15
C GLU A 22 19.03 -12.47 14.23
N GLY A 23 18.93 -13.60 14.95
CA GLY A 23 17.98 -13.76 16.05
C GLY A 23 16.51 -13.71 15.65
N ASN A 24 16.16 -13.83 14.37
CA ASN A 24 14.79 -13.66 13.85
C ASN A 24 14.13 -12.34 14.27
N ALA A 25 14.92 -11.27 14.40
CA ALA A 25 14.42 -9.94 14.72
C ALA A 25 13.49 -9.41 13.62
N GLY A 26 12.50 -8.65 14.00
CA GLY A 26 11.64 -7.97 13.03
C GLY A 26 12.36 -6.82 12.31
N ILE A 27 11.90 -6.47 11.12
CA ILE A 27 12.49 -5.41 10.29
C ILE A 27 11.87 -4.01 10.52
N SER A 28 10.93 -3.88 11.43
CA SER A 28 10.20 -2.63 11.67
C SER A 28 11.10 -1.46 12.03
N SER A 29 12.22 -1.73 12.72
CA SER A 29 13.23 -0.72 13.09
C SER A 29 13.84 0.00 11.88
N LEU A 30 13.90 -0.64 10.71
CA LEU A 30 14.41 -0.03 9.48
C LEU A 30 13.54 1.14 8.98
N PHE A 31 12.30 1.25 9.45
CA PHE A 31 11.35 2.27 9.01
C PHE A 31 11.01 3.32 10.08
N ASP A 32 11.55 3.17 11.30
CA ASP A 32 11.17 4.00 12.45
C ASP A 32 12.18 5.09 12.82
N ASN A 33 13.36 5.08 12.19
CA ASN A 33 14.48 5.99 12.53
C ASN A 33 14.79 6.03 14.04
N ASN A 34 14.62 4.90 14.73
CA ASN A 34 14.82 4.80 16.19
C ASN A 34 16.25 4.44 16.60
N GLY A 35 17.17 4.36 15.63
CA GLY A 35 18.57 4.05 15.82
C GLY A 35 18.89 2.56 16.00
N ASN A 36 17.90 1.67 15.97
CA ASN A 36 18.12 0.23 15.99
C ASN A 36 18.46 -0.27 14.59
N SER A 37 19.37 -1.25 14.52
CA SER A 37 19.79 -1.88 13.28
C SER A 37 19.18 -3.26 13.08
N VAL A 38 19.20 -3.74 11.84
CA VAL A 38 18.91 -5.12 11.44
C VAL A 38 20.17 -5.70 10.87
N LYS A 39 20.54 -6.90 11.33
CA LYS A 39 21.75 -7.62 10.93
C LYS A 39 21.41 -8.91 10.20
N SER A 40 22.25 -9.29 9.24
CA SER A 40 22.26 -10.67 8.74
C SER A 40 22.98 -11.60 9.73
N ASN A 41 22.81 -12.90 9.58
CA ASN A 41 23.55 -13.86 10.38
C ASN A 41 25.06 -13.77 10.09
N SER A 42 25.89 -13.95 11.13
CA SER A 42 27.35 -13.97 11.00
C SER A 42 27.81 -15.10 10.07
N GLY A 43 28.80 -14.83 9.24
CA GLY A 43 29.28 -15.74 8.20
C GLY A 43 28.42 -15.74 6.92
N ASP A 44 27.37 -14.91 6.84
CA ASP A 44 26.50 -14.79 5.66
C ASP A 44 26.07 -13.34 5.45
N ALA A 45 26.85 -12.61 4.67
CA ALA A 45 26.62 -11.20 4.36
C ALA A 45 25.61 -11.03 3.21
N THR A 46 24.48 -11.72 3.29
CA THR A 46 23.30 -11.56 2.42
C THR A 46 22.06 -11.27 3.25
N LEU A 47 21.11 -10.54 2.71
CA LEU A 47 19.86 -10.20 3.41
C LEU A 47 18.74 -9.98 2.41
N ILE A 48 17.59 -10.61 2.63
CA ILE A 48 16.36 -10.30 1.90
C ILE A 48 15.40 -9.54 2.81
N ILE A 49 14.85 -8.43 2.33
CA ILE A 49 13.82 -7.64 2.99
C ILE A 49 12.59 -7.58 2.10
N ASN A 50 11.48 -8.15 2.57
CA ASN A 50 10.18 -8.12 1.91
C ASN A 50 9.30 -7.06 2.57
N ILE A 51 8.86 -6.09 1.80
CA ILE A 51 8.12 -4.92 2.26
C ILE A 51 6.76 -4.91 1.61
N LYS A 52 5.71 -4.83 2.41
CA LYS A 52 4.36 -4.57 1.95
C LYS A 52 3.94 -3.17 2.32
N PHE A 53 3.13 -2.55 1.48
CA PHE A 53 2.59 -1.23 1.72
C PHE A 53 1.11 -1.31 2.04
N ILE A 54 0.64 -0.50 2.99
CA ILE A 54 -0.79 -0.42 3.38
C ILE A 54 -1.67 0.15 2.27
N GLU A 55 -1.06 0.87 1.32
CA GLU A 55 -1.65 1.34 0.07
C GLU A 55 -0.58 1.43 -1.00
N ASN A 56 -0.97 1.45 -2.26
CA ASN A 56 -0.01 1.59 -3.35
C ASN A 56 0.71 2.93 -3.28
N VAL A 57 2.03 2.90 -3.48
CA VAL A 57 2.87 4.10 -3.45
C VAL A 57 3.58 4.31 -4.79
N ASN A 58 3.91 5.56 -5.08
CA ASN A 58 4.79 5.95 -6.18
C ASN A 58 6.08 6.50 -5.59
N MET A 59 7.21 5.90 -5.93
CA MET A 59 8.50 6.30 -5.37
C MET A 59 9.32 7.11 -6.37
N THR A 60 9.99 8.12 -5.85
CA THR A 60 10.91 9.00 -6.60
C THR A 60 12.34 8.85 -6.15
N TYR A 61 12.56 8.59 -4.84
CA TYR A 61 13.86 8.33 -4.27
C TYR A 61 13.79 7.20 -3.24
N LEU A 62 14.88 6.49 -3.14
CA LEU A 62 15.19 5.49 -2.12
C LEU A 62 16.44 5.95 -1.37
N LYS A 63 16.49 5.73 -0.05
CA LYS A 63 17.72 5.89 0.73
C LYS A 63 17.89 4.68 1.63
N ILE A 64 19.05 4.08 1.59
CA ILE A 64 19.46 2.95 2.40
C ILE A 64 20.53 3.43 3.36
N ASN A 65 20.27 3.30 4.65
CA ASN A 65 21.18 3.75 5.71
C ASN A 65 21.95 2.53 6.25
N GLY A 66 23.24 2.57 6.09
CA GLY A 66 24.16 1.59 6.64
C GLY A 66 24.80 2.08 7.94
N VAL A 67 25.45 1.19 8.66
CA VAL A 67 26.05 1.46 9.99
C VAL A 67 27.54 1.73 9.89
N SER A 68 28.27 0.86 9.21
CA SER A 68 29.72 1.00 9.04
C SER A 68 30.17 0.53 7.66
N GLN A 69 31.33 0.99 7.21
CA GLN A 69 31.87 0.59 5.91
C GLN A 69 32.11 -0.93 5.81
N GLU A 70 32.42 -1.58 6.93
CA GLU A 70 32.73 -3.01 7.00
C GLU A 70 31.46 -3.89 6.91
N THR A 71 30.30 -3.35 7.30
CA THR A 71 29.04 -4.09 7.38
C THR A 71 27.97 -3.59 6.40
N ASN A 72 28.27 -2.54 5.64
CA ASN A 72 27.34 -2.01 4.64
C ASN A 72 27.24 -2.97 3.44
N PRO A 73 26.05 -3.13 2.85
CA PRO A 73 25.92 -3.85 1.60
C PRO A 73 26.66 -3.14 0.47
N SER A 74 27.29 -3.90 -0.42
CA SER A 74 27.97 -3.39 -1.61
C SER A 74 26.99 -3.10 -2.75
N PHE A 75 25.88 -3.85 -2.82
CA PHE A 75 24.80 -3.56 -3.75
C PHE A 75 23.43 -4.02 -3.23
N VAL A 76 22.39 -3.61 -3.95
CA VAL A 76 21.02 -4.08 -3.75
C VAL A 76 20.35 -4.39 -5.07
N LYS A 77 19.70 -5.56 -5.19
CA LYS A 77 18.72 -5.87 -6.24
C LYS A 77 17.31 -5.59 -5.69
N CYS A 78 16.42 -5.10 -6.56
CA CYS A 78 15.07 -4.72 -6.19
C CYS A 78 14.05 -5.39 -7.11
N TRP A 79 12.97 -5.92 -6.55
CA TRP A 79 11.81 -6.44 -7.29
C TRP A 79 10.57 -5.68 -6.83
N VAL A 80 9.91 -5.00 -7.78
CA VAL A 80 8.68 -4.24 -7.54
C VAL A 80 7.48 -5.12 -7.90
N ASN A 81 6.51 -5.22 -6.99
CA ASN A 81 5.28 -6.00 -7.15
C ASN A 81 5.53 -7.47 -7.54
N LYS A 82 6.57 -8.07 -6.98
CA LYS A 82 6.84 -9.50 -7.06
C LYS A 82 6.94 -10.04 -5.64
N SER A 83 6.01 -10.93 -5.30
CA SER A 83 6.00 -11.65 -4.03
C SER A 83 6.96 -12.84 -4.05
N ASP A 84 7.26 -13.32 -2.87
CA ASP A 84 7.88 -14.64 -2.62
C ASP A 84 9.26 -14.83 -3.26
N ILE A 85 10.02 -13.74 -3.46
CA ILE A 85 11.43 -13.81 -3.86
C ILE A 85 12.25 -14.31 -2.67
N ASP A 86 12.95 -15.41 -2.85
CA ASP A 86 13.91 -15.97 -1.90
C ASP A 86 15.32 -16.06 -2.48
N PHE A 87 16.27 -16.65 -1.71
CA PHE A 87 17.66 -16.75 -2.15
C PHE A 87 17.87 -17.60 -3.41
N SER A 88 16.97 -18.54 -3.70
CA SER A 88 17.03 -19.35 -4.92
C SER A 88 16.65 -18.55 -6.17
N ASP A 89 15.82 -17.52 -6.00
CA ASP A 89 15.28 -16.69 -7.09
C ASP A 89 16.17 -15.53 -7.50
N VAL A 90 17.09 -15.12 -6.61
CA VAL A 90 17.90 -13.90 -6.77
C VAL A 90 18.65 -13.81 -8.08
N ASN A 91 19.09 -14.95 -8.62
CA ASN A 91 19.83 -15.01 -9.89
C ASN A 91 18.93 -15.40 -11.08
N ASP A 92 17.83 -16.09 -10.84
CA ASP A 92 16.96 -16.62 -11.88
C ASP A 92 15.86 -15.63 -12.28
N ILE A 93 15.36 -14.84 -11.33
CA ILE A 93 14.31 -13.85 -11.59
C ILE A 93 14.92 -12.47 -11.86
N PRO A 94 14.71 -11.89 -13.06
CA PRO A 94 15.23 -10.55 -13.37
C PRO A 94 14.72 -9.49 -12.39
N SER A 95 15.64 -8.76 -11.77
CA SER A 95 15.29 -7.64 -10.87
C SER A 95 14.73 -6.45 -11.66
N THR A 96 13.89 -5.65 -10.99
CA THR A 96 13.38 -4.38 -11.55
C THR A 96 14.50 -3.37 -11.72
N ASP A 97 15.36 -3.24 -10.71
CA ASP A 97 16.58 -2.41 -10.72
C ASP A 97 17.67 -3.03 -9.82
N LYS A 98 18.92 -2.60 -10.06
CA LYS A 98 20.09 -2.89 -9.22
C LYS A 98 20.85 -1.60 -8.96
N PHE A 99 21.29 -1.37 -7.71
CA PHE A 99 22.06 -0.20 -7.32
C PHE A 99 23.38 -0.61 -6.69
N ASP A 100 24.46 0.06 -7.07
CA ASP A 100 25.78 -0.01 -6.43
C ASP A 100 25.73 0.87 -5.17
N LEU A 101 25.81 0.27 -4.00
CA LEU A 101 25.73 0.96 -2.71
C LEU A 101 27.10 1.40 -2.18
N THR A 102 28.18 0.97 -2.78
CA THR A 102 29.55 1.42 -2.36
C THR A 102 29.69 2.94 -2.40
N LYS A 103 28.95 3.60 -3.30
CA LYS A 103 28.94 5.06 -3.48
C LYS A 103 27.64 5.74 -3.04
N GLU A 104 26.56 4.98 -2.95
CA GLU A 104 25.20 5.51 -2.76
C GLU A 104 24.64 5.27 -1.36
N ILE A 105 25.31 4.46 -0.51
CA ILE A 105 24.90 4.25 0.88
C ILE A 105 24.75 5.59 1.62
N ASN A 106 23.74 5.73 2.45
CA ASN A 106 23.40 6.96 3.17
C ASN A 106 23.00 8.16 2.29
N LYS A 107 22.87 7.98 0.96
CA LYS A 107 22.44 9.03 0.02
C LYS A 107 21.07 8.71 -0.59
N LYS A 108 20.41 9.73 -1.09
CA LYS A 108 19.16 9.56 -1.86
C LYS A 108 19.47 9.08 -3.27
N ILE A 109 19.03 7.89 -3.60
CA ILE A 109 19.13 7.27 -4.92
C ILE A 109 17.89 7.69 -5.71
N LYS A 110 18.08 8.33 -6.85
CA LYS A 110 16.99 8.71 -7.75
C LYS A 110 16.47 7.49 -8.50
N LEU A 111 15.18 7.24 -8.44
CA LEU A 111 14.54 6.10 -9.07
C LEU A 111 14.02 6.40 -10.47
N ASN A 112 13.96 5.37 -11.31
CA ASN A 112 13.31 5.44 -12.62
C ASN A 112 11.80 5.38 -12.44
N ILE A 113 11.14 6.55 -12.38
CA ILE A 113 9.74 6.72 -12.03
C ILE A 113 8.78 5.74 -12.77
N PRO A 114 8.89 5.47 -14.10
CA PRO A 114 8.05 4.48 -14.77
C PRO A 114 8.04 3.09 -14.14
N LYS A 115 9.18 2.63 -13.58
CA LYS A 115 9.31 1.32 -12.95
C LYS A 115 8.84 1.32 -11.47
N TRP A 116 8.80 2.48 -10.84
CA TRP A 116 8.58 2.65 -9.40
C TRP A 116 7.23 3.32 -9.09
N ARG A 117 6.19 2.91 -9.83
CA ARG A 117 4.80 3.37 -9.66
C ARG A 117 3.88 2.24 -9.25
N ASN A 118 2.83 2.62 -8.52
CA ASN A 118 1.75 1.71 -8.12
C ASN A 118 2.28 0.48 -7.36
N ILE A 119 3.18 0.72 -6.41
CA ILE A 119 3.89 -0.32 -5.67
C ILE A 119 3.05 -0.74 -4.48
N SER A 120 2.66 -2.01 -4.42
CA SER A 120 2.01 -2.66 -3.26
C SER A 120 3.00 -3.43 -2.40
N GLU A 121 4.08 -3.93 -3.05
CA GLU A 121 5.13 -4.70 -2.37
C GLU A 121 6.48 -4.49 -3.05
N LEU A 122 7.54 -4.67 -2.29
CA LEU A 122 8.91 -4.45 -2.73
C LEU A 122 9.83 -5.45 -2.02
N THR A 123 10.64 -6.16 -2.79
CA THR A 123 11.67 -7.03 -2.25
C THR A 123 13.04 -6.45 -2.55
N PHE A 124 13.89 -6.42 -1.53
CA PHE A 124 15.31 -6.10 -1.64
C PHE A 124 16.14 -7.34 -1.34
N TYR A 125 17.17 -7.55 -2.13
CA TYR A 125 18.28 -8.43 -1.82
C TYR A 125 19.54 -7.62 -1.71
N PHE A 126 20.18 -7.66 -0.55
CA PHE A 126 21.44 -7.01 -0.23
C PHE A 126 22.54 -8.03 -0.16
N GLU A 127 23.74 -7.65 -0.57
CA GLU A 127 24.94 -8.50 -0.50
C GLU A 127 26.20 -7.65 -0.35
N ASN A 128 27.19 -8.23 0.34
CA ASN A 128 28.58 -7.79 0.35
C ASN A 128 29.51 -8.99 0.55
N GLU A 129 30.13 -9.48 -0.51
CA GLU A 129 31.01 -10.66 -0.48
C GLU A 129 32.27 -10.48 0.40
N GLU A 130 32.65 -9.23 0.75
CA GLU A 130 33.83 -8.93 1.57
C GLU A 130 33.49 -8.81 3.06
N ALA A 131 32.22 -8.77 3.43
CA ALA A 131 31.75 -8.64 4.81
C ALA A 131 31.48 -9.98 5.48
N ASP A 132 31.60 -10.03 6.82
CA ASP A 132 31.16 -11.20 7.60
C ASP A 132 29.65 -11.23 7.78
N TYR A 133 29.02 -10.06 7.89
CA TYR A 133 27.58 -9.87 7.97
C TYR A 133 27.20 -8.49 7.49
N LEU A 134 25.91 -8.29 7.19
CA LEU A 134 25.34 -6.98 6.85
C LEU A 134 24.70 -6.33 8.05
N GLU A 135 24.75 -5.00 8.11
CA GLU A 135 24.03 -4.21 9.11
C GLU A 135 23.43 -2.95 8.49
N LEU A 136 22.11 -2.82 8.61
CA LEU A 136 21.32 -1.68 8.14
C LEU A 136 20.60 -1.04 9.31
N ASN A 137 20.59 0.29 9.39
CA ASN A 137 19.84 1.01 10.42
C ASN A 137 18.68 1.85 9.87
N GLY A 138 18.40 1.76 8.60
CA GLY A 138 17.21 2.42 8.04
C GLY A 138 17.05 2.26 6.55
N ILE A 139 15.79 2.30 6.12
CA ILE A 139 15.38 2.41 4.72
C ILE A 139 14.33 3.52 4.65
N GLU A 140 14.60 4.52 3.82
CA GLU A 140 13.72 5.67 3.64
C GLU A 140 13.18 5.70 2.22
N PHE A 141 11.87 5.73 2.09
CA PHE A 141 11.15 5.86 0.82
C PHE A 141 10.64 7.27 0.66
N TYR A 142 10.85 7.87 -0.50
CA TYR A 142 10.37 9.20 -0.82
C TYR A 142 9.50 9.15 -2.06
N GLY A 143 8.35 9.81 -1.99
CA GLY A 143 7.39 9.78 -3.08
C GLY A 143 6.00 10.27 -2.66
N THR A 144 4.99 9.63 -3.21
CA THR A 144 3.58 9.93 -2.91
C THR A 144 2.79 8.63 -2.74
N SER A 145 1.72 8.66 -1.96
CA SER A 145 0.72 7.59 -2.00
C SER A 145 0.02 7.55 -3.35
N GLY A 146 -0.39 6.37 -3.79
CA GLY A 146 -1.04 6.16 -5.09
C GLY A 146 -2.42 6.81 -5.22
N GLY A 147 -2.99 7.32 -4.12
CA GLY A 147 -4.26 8.07 -4.10
C GLY A 147 -4.18 9.52 -4.57
N ALA A 148 -2.98 10.07 -4.77
CA ALA A 148 -2.83 11.46 -5.21
C ALA A 148 -2.92 11.57 -6.73
N LYS A 149 -4.02 12.12 -7.25
CA LYS A 149 -4.13 12.58 -8.66
C LYS A 149 -3.03 13.60 -8.95
N LEU A 150 -2.17 13.33 -9.93
CA LEU A 150 -1.34 14.35 -10.57
C LEU A 150 -2.24 15.34 -11.30
N ASN A 151 -2.55 16.45 -10.66
CA ASN A 151 -3.04 17.64 -11.35
C ASN A 151 -1.85 18.32 -12.03
N ILE A 152 -1.72 18.17 -13.34
CA ILE A 152 -0.88 19.02 -14.19
C ILE A 152 -1.65 20.31 -14.39
N GLY A 153 -1.35 21.33 -13.60
CA GLY A 153 -1.96 22.67 -13.70
C GLY A 153 -1.36 23.60 -12.66
N GLU A 154 -0.46 24.44 -13.13
CA GLU A 154 0.04 25.74 -12.64
C GLU A 154 0.20 26.04 -11.13
N ALA A 155 1.44 26.43 -10.82
CA ALA A 155 1.92 26.86 -9.52
C ALA A 155 1.29 28.19 -9.06
N LYS A 156 0.88 28.26 -7.78
CA LYS A 156 0.98 29.49 -6.96
C LYS A 156 1.51 29.15 -5.56
N LYS A 157 2.52 29.93 -5.17
CA LYS A 157 3.16 29.90 -3.83
C LYS A 157 2.17 30.33 -2.75
N SER A 158 2.23 29.67 -1.59
CA SER A 158 2.10 30.35 -0.31
C SER A 158 2.78 29.53 0.80
N GLU A 159 3.40 30.27 1.69
CA GLU A 159 4.28 29.92 2.77
C GLU A 159 3.53 29.28 3.95
N ASP A 160 4.26 28.52 4.73
CA ASP A 160 4.05 28.13 6.13
C ASP A 160 2.61 27.99 6.64
N GLN A 161 2.20 26.74 6.91
CA GLN A 161 1.28 26.49 8.01
C GLN A 161 1.48 25.11 8.65
N ASP A 162 1.45 25.14 9.96
CA ASP A 162 1.62 24.08 10.94
C ASP A 162 0.81 22.81 10.66
N TYR A 163 1.39 21.67 11.07
CA TYR A 163 0.74 20.37 11.14
C TYR A 163 -0.56 20.46 11.96
N VAL A 164 -1.69 20.42 11.26
CA VAL A 164 -3.00 20.18 11.85
C VAL A 164 -3.36 18.71 11.61
N PRO A 165 -3.68 17.92 12.64
CA PRO A 165 -4.11 16.55 12.44
C PRO A 165 -5.37 16.52 11.58
N ILE A 166 -5.33 15.75 10.48
CA ILE A 166 -6.46 15.60 9.57
C ILE A 166 -7.65 15.04 10.36
N LYS A 167 -8.63 15.89 10.57
CA LYS A 167 -9.93 15.50 11.09
C LYS A 167 -10.55 14.47 10.13
N LYS A 168 -11.18 13.46 10.73
CA LYS A 168 -12.02 12.43 10.11
C LYS A 168 -13.14 13.09 9.25
N SER A 169 -12.81 13.57 8.04
CA SER A 169 -13.76 14.03 7.03
C SER A 169 -13.02 14.56 5.81
N GLU A 170 -13.06 13.85 4.74
CA GLU A 170 -13.65 14.19 3.44
C GLU A 170 -13.37 13.01 2.51
N LEU A 171 -14.33 12.08 2.53
CA LEU A 171 -14.38 11.06 1.49
C LEU A 171 -14.53 11.79 0.14
N PRO A 172 -13.97 11.26 -0.95
CA PRO A 172 -14.19 11.81 -2.27
C PRO A 172 -15.68 11.98 -2.56
N GLU A 173 -16.06 12.99 -3.32
CA GLU A 173 -17.46 13.15 -3.76
C GLU A 173 -17.95 11.86 -4.41
N GLY A 174 -19.11 11.37 -3.97
CA GLY A 174 -19.68 10.08 -4.40
C GLY A 174 -19.30 8.89 -3.52
N VAL A 175 -18.49 9.09 -2.46
CA VAL A 175 -18.18 8.05 -1.46
C VAL A 175 -18.78 8.45 -0.11
N PHE A 176 -19.45 7.50 0.54
CA PHE A 176 -20.17 7.72 1.80
C PHE A 176 -19.81 6.64 2.82
N ASN A 177 -19.76 6.99 4.09
CA ASN A 177 -19.84 6.01 5.17
C ASN A 177 -21.29 5.90 5.63
N LEU A 178 -21.74 4.69 5.93
CA LEU A 178 -23.08 4.48 6.49
C LEU A 178 -23.14 5.15 7.88
N SER A 179 -24.12 6.01 8.08
CA SER A 179 -24.29 6.73 9.34
C SER A 179 -24.98 5.86 10.39
N LYS A 180 -24.71 6.13 11.69
CA LYS A 180 -25.42 5.44 12.77
C LYS A 180 -26.93 5.68 12.65
N GLY A 181 -27.70 4.58 12.70
CA GLY A 181 -29.16 4.62 12.57
C GLY A 181 -29.68 4.67 11.13
N GLU A 182 -28.81 4.76 10.15
CA GLU A 182 -29.14 4.59 8.72
C GLU A 182 -29.03 3.11 8.33
N THR A 183 -29.84 2.69 7.36
CA THR A 183 -29.78 1.35 6.77
C THR A 183 -29.28 1.42 5.34
N VAL A 184 -28.72 0.31 4.84
CA VAL A 184 -28.32 0.21 3.42
C VAL A 184 -29.49 0.52 2.50
N GLU A 185 -30.69 0.01 2.83
CA GLU A 185 -31.90 0.23 2.04
C GLU A 185 -32.30 1.71 1.99
N SER A 186 -32.17 2.43 3.13
CA SER A 186 -32.52 3.85 3.17
C SER A 186 -31.57 4.66 2.26
N PHE A 187 -30.27 4.32 2.28
CA PHE A 187 -29.29 4.94 1.40
C PHE A 187 -29.57 4.63 -0.07
N ILE A 188 -29.81 3.36 -0.40
CA ILE A 188 -30.13 2.92 -1.77
C ILE A 188 -31.39 3.60 -2.30
N ASN A 189 -32.44 3.73 -1.48
CA ASN A 189 -33.67 4.40 -1.86
C ASN A 189 -33.49 5.90 -2.15
N LYS A 190 -32.61 6.59 -1.42
CA LYS A 190 -32.27 7.98 -1.69
C LYS A 190 -31.53 8.16 -3.02
N HIS A 191 -30.81 7.14 -3.46
CA HIS A 191 -29.94 7.16 -4.64
C HIS A 191 -30.37 6.14 -5.72
N LYS A 192 -31.66 5.83 -5.79
CA LYS A 192 -32.20 4.81 -6.71
C LYS A 192 -32.03 5.13 -8.20
N ASP A 193 -31.66 6.35 -8.55
CA ASP A 193 -31.29 6.79 -9.89
C ASP A 193 -29.84 6.46 -10.27
N LYS A 194 -29.02 6.10 -9.28
CA LYS A 194 -27.60 5.78 -9.43
C LYS A 194 -27.31 4.30 -9.24
N ASN A 195 -26.18 3.87 -9.78
CA ASN A 195 -25.57 2.61 -9.38
C ASN A 195 -24.78 2.82 -8.10
N VAL A 196 -24.92 1.93 -7.13
CA VAL A 196 -24.27 2.01 -5.83
C VAL A 196 -23.52 0.72 -5.54
N PHE A 197 -22.24 0.84 -5.20
CA PHE A 197 -21.44 -0.25 -4.64
C PHE A 197 -21.46 -0.14 -3.13
N VAL A 198 -21.96 -1.15 -2.44
CA VAL A 198 -21.94 -1.25 -0.98
C VAL A 198 -20.75 -2.11 -0.58
N ASP A 199 -19.77 -1.49 0.08
CA ASP A 199 -18.49 -2.08 0.49
C ASP A 199 -18.52 -2.43 1.98
N PHE A 200 -18.68 -3.72 2.30
CA PHE A 200 -18.59 -4.22 3.67
C PHE A 200 -17.12 -4.51 4.01
N HIS A 201 -16.60 -3.77 4.96
CA HIS A 201 -15.19 -3.79 5.33
C HIS A 201 -14.98 -3.68 6.84
N ALA A 202 -13.73 -3.84 7.29
CA ALA A 202 -13.28 -3.45 8.62
C ALA A 202 -11.88 -2.82 8.56
N THR A 203 -11.53 -2.05 9.58
CA THR A 203 -10.22 -1.36 9.65
C THR A 203 -9.04 -2.32 9.75
N TRP A 204 -9.22 -3.49 10.33
CA TRP A 204 -8.21 -4.54 10.50
C TRP A 204 -8.08 -5.47 9.29
N CYS A 205 -9.00 -5.41 8.32
CA CYS A 205 -9.06 -6.33 7.18
C CYS A 205 -8.06 -5.93 6.09
N GLY A 206 -6.99 -6.70 5.92
CA GLY A 206 -5.95 -6.48 4.90
C GLY A 206 -6.49 -6.44 3.47
N PRO A 207 -7.24 -7.48 3.00
CA PRO A 207 -7.83 -7.48 1.65
C PRO A 207 -8.81 -6.32 1.41
N CYS A 208 -9.50 -5.84 2.46
CA CYS A 208 -10.40 -4.67 2.34
C CYS A 208 -9.62 -3.39 2.04
N LYS A 209 -8.42 -3.23 2.66
CA LYS A 209 -7.54 -2.09 2.41
C LYS A 209 -7.03 -2.05 0.96
N GLN A 210 -6.86 -3.21 0.34
CA GLN A 210 -6.48 -3.32 -1.08
C GLN A 210 -7.66 -3.02 -2.00
N LEU A 211 -8.83 -3.58 -1.70
CA LEU A 211 -10.04 -3.42 -2.51
C LEU A 211 -10.57 -1.98 -2.50
N GLY A 212 -10.66 -1.36 -1.32
CA GLY A 212 -11.34 -0.07 -1.13
C GLY A 212 -10.90 1.02 -2.11
N PRO A 213 -9.60 1.36 -2.22
CA PRO A 213 -9.12 2.39 -3.15
C PRO A 213 -9.43 2.07 -4.61
N VAL A 214 -9.25 0.79 -5.03
CA VAL A 214 -9.50 0.35 -6.41
C VAL A 214 -10.99 0.41 -6.74
N LEU A 215 -11.85 -0.04 -5.83
CA LEU A 215 -13.29 0.03 -5.98
C LEU A 215 -13.75 1.49 -6.11
N ILE A 216 -13.32 2.36 -5.20
CA ILE A 216 -13.68 3.78 -5.22
C ILE A 216 -13.28 4.42 -6.55
N GLN A 217 -12.02 4.24 -6.97
CA GLN A 217 -11.53 4.80 -8.22
C GLN A 217 -12.38 4.35 -9.42
N LYS A 218 -12.62 3.04 -9.55
CA LYS A 218 -13.36 2.47 -10.69
C LYS A 218 -14.84 2.84 -10.68
N ALA A 219 -15.48 2.84 -9.51
CA ALA A 219 -16.87 3.21 -9.35
C ALA A 219 -17.12 4.69 -9.71
N LEU A 220 -16.29 5.60 -9.20
CA LEU A 220 -16.40 7.03 -9.50
C LEU A 220 -16.15 7.34 -10.98
N GLN A 221 -15.25 6.61 -11.66
CA GLN A 221 -15.00 6.76 -13.10
C GLN A 221 -16.23 6.49 -13.97
N ILE A 222 -17.17 5.67 -13.48
CA ILE A 222 -18.42 5.35 -14.19
C ILE A 222 -19.63 6.12 -13.63
N GLY A 223 -19.41 7.11 -12.77
CA GLY A 223 -20.45 7.91 -12.13
C GLY A 223 -21.31 7.16 -11.10
N ALA A 224 -20.84 6.00 -10.62
CA ALA A 224 -21.49 5.26 -9.55
C ALA A 224 -21.09 5.80 -8.18
N LEU A 225 -21.87 5.47 -7.16
CA LEU A 225 -21.60 5.82 -5.77
C LEU A 225 -20.99 4.63 -5.02
N VAL A 226 -20.24 4.92 -3.95
CA VAL A 226 -19.72 3.89 -3.02
C VAL A 226 -20.24 4.19 -1.62
N LEU A 227 -20.95 3.23 -1.03
CA LEU A 227 -21.35 3.24 0.37
C LEU A 227 -20.45 2.28 1.14
N LYS A 228 -19.70 2.80 2.07
CA LYS A 228 -18.82 2.01 2.96
C LYS A 228 -19.58 1.64 4.22
N VAL A 229 -19.54 0.36 4.58
CA VAL A 229 -20.18 -0.20 5.79
C VAL A 229 -19.11 -0.91 6.61
N ASP A 230 -18.67 -0.28 7.70
CA ASP A 230 -17.77 -0.94 8.66
C ASP A 230 -18.58 -1.99 9.46
N VAL A 231 -18.19 -3.26 9.32
CA VAL A 231 -18.91 -4.36 9.97
C VAL A 231 -18.77 -4.38 11.49
N ASP A 232 -17.75 -3.71 12.05
CA ASP A 232 -17.59 -3.57 13.49
C ASP A 232 -18.52 -2.49 14.07
N GLU A 233 -18.76 -1.42 13.30
CA GLU A 233 -19.70 -0.35 13.67
C GLU A 233 -21.16 -0.73 13.40
N HIS A 234 -21.41 -1.58 12.40
CA HIS A 234 -22.76 -1.95 11.88
C HIS A 234 -22.99 -3.47 11.90
N LYS A 235 -22.68 -4.14 13.02
CA LYS A 235 -22.79 -5.60 13.16
C LYS A 235 -24.17 -6.15 12.79
N ASN A 236 -25.23 -5.51 13.25
CA ASN A 236 -26.61 -5.89 12.97
C ASN A 236 -26.93 -5.85 11.46
N ILE A 237 -26.39 -4.87 10.73
CA ILE A 237 -26.56 -4.75 9.28
C ILE A 237 -25.79 -5.85 8.55
N ALA A 238 -24.54 -6.11 8.99
CA ALA A 238 -23.75 -7.20 8.42
C ALA A 238 -24.45 -8.57 8.61
N GLU A 239 -24.98 -8.84 9.80
CA GLU A 239 -25.76 -10.06 10.10
C GLU A 239 -27.02 -10.14 9.24
N GLU A 240 -27.81 -9.06 9.14
CA GLU A 240 -29.03 -8.98 8.30
C GLU A 240 -28.73 -9.28 6.83
N LYS A 241 -27.58 -8.79 6.32
CA LYS A 241 -27.13 -9.03 4.94
C LYS A 241 -26.45 -10.36 4.73
N GLY A 242 -26.28 -11.17 5.79
CA GLY A 242 -25.60 -12.47 5.74
C GLY A 242 -24.10 -12.37 5.45
N ILE A 243 -23.45 -11.28 5.89
CA ILE A 243 -22.01 -11.06 5.70
C ILE A 243 -21.25 -11.85 6.75
N SER A 244 -20.72 -13.01 6.36
CA SER A 244 -19.90 -13.90 7.22
C SER A 244 -18.41 -13.77 7.01
N SER A 245 -17.98 -13.08 5.96
CA SER A 245 -16.57 -12.82 5.65
C SER A 245 -16.44 -11.48 4.93
N ILE A 246 -15.28 -10.83 5.01
CA ILE A 246 -14.99 -9.55 4.34
C ILE A 246 -13.69 -9.63 3.55
N PRO A 247 -13.51 -8.80 2.49
CA PRO A 247 -14.46 -7.83 1.95
C PRO A 247 -15.64 -8.47 1.21
N VAL A 248 -16.78 -7.79 1.25
CA VAL A 248 -17.92 -8.10 0.38
C VAL A 248 -18.36 -6.80 -0.29
N VAL A 249 -18.52 -6.83 -1.61
CA VAL A 249 -19.07 -5.72 -2.38
C VAL A 249 -20.40 -6.16 -3.01
N ILE A 250 -21.45 -5.39 -2.74
CA ILE A 250 -22.77 -5.61 -3.35
C ILE A 250 -23.05 -4.45 -4.30
N LEU A 251 -23.29 -4.78 -5.57
CA LEU A 251 -23.74 -3.81 -6.56
C LEU A 251 -25.28 -3.70 -6.53
N TYR A 252 -25.75 -2.48 -6.35
CA TYR A 252 -27.14 -2.10 -6.60
C TYR A 252 -27.23 -1.28 -7.88
N LYS A 253 -28.06 -1.72 -8.83
CA LYS A 253 -28.36 -0.99 -10.06
C LYS A 253 -29.72 -0.34 -9.94
N LYS A 254 -29.75 0.99 -9.95
CA LYS A 254 -31.00 1.75 -9.88
C LYS A 254 -31.95 1.28 -8.76
N GLY A 255 -31.38 1.08 -7.58
CA GLY A 255 -32.13 0.64 -6.40
C GLY A 255 -32.32 -0.87 -6.24
N VAL A 256 -31.97 -1.70 -7.22
CA VAL A 256 -32.13 -3.16 -7.19
C VAL A 256 -30.81 -3.86 -7.00
N LYS A 257 -30.73 -4.80 -6.05
CA LYS A 257 -29.54 -5.65 -5.85
C LYS A 257 -29.29 -6.45 -7.14
N SER A 258 -28.09 -6.30 -7.69
CA SER A 258 -27.70 -6.91 -8.97
C SER A 258 -26.71 -8.07 -8.78
N GLN A 259 -25.57 -7.82 -8.16
CA GLN A 259 -24.48 -8.80 -8.03
C GLN A 259 -23.74 -8.62 -6.72
N THR A 260 -23.15 -9.71 -6.22
CA THR A 260 -22.29 -9.70 -5.01
C THR A 260 -20.93 -10.29 -5.34
N MET A 261 -19.87 -9.64 -4.87
CA MET A 261 -18.51 -10.15 -4.87
C MET A 261 -18.08 -10.42 -3.43
N VAL A 262 -17.60 -11.62 -3.16
CA VAL A 262 -17.03 -12.04 -1.87
C VAL A 262 -15.52 -12.22 -2.04
N GLY A 263 -14.75 -11.65 -1.12
CA GLY A 263 -13.29 -11.58 -1.20
C GLY A 263 -12.82 -10.58 -2.27
N PHE A 264 -11.52 -10.29 -2.28
CA PHE A 264 -10.93 -9.45 -3.32
C PHE A 264 -10.35 -10.30 -4.44
N ASN A 265 -10.82 -10.06 -5.65
CA ASN A 265 -10.26 -10.58 -6.89
C ASN A 265 -10.42 -9.52 -7.98
N GLN A 266 -9.32 -9.14 -8.61
CA GLN A 266 -9.30 -8.06 -9.60
C GLN A 266 -10.26 -8.29 -10.77
N GLN A 267 -10.27 -9.51 -11.33
CA GLN A 267 -11.14 -9.85 -12.47
C GLN A 267 -12.62 -9.75 -12.09
N LYS A 268 -12.99 -10.29 -10.91
CA LYS A 268 -14.39 -10.20 -10.43
C LYS A 268 -14.81 -8.75 -10.17
N LEU A 269 -13.90 -7.90 -9.69
CA LEU A 269 -14.16 -6.48 -9.53
C LEU A 269 -14.40 -5.81 -10.89
N ASP A 270 -13.58 -6.11 -11.88
CA ASP A 270 -13.73 -5.56 -13.24
C ASP A 270 -15.04 -6.01 -13.89
N ASP A 271 -15.43 -7.25 -13.69
CA ASP A 271 -16.74 -7.78 -14.13
C ASP A 271 -17.90 -7.01 -13.47
N LEU A 272 -17.79 -6.75 -12.15
CA LEU A 272 -18.80 -6.00 -11.40
C LEU A 272 -18.90 -4.54 -11.88
N ILE A 273 -17.78 -3.88 -12.16
CA ILE A 273 -17.73 -2.53 -12.74
C ILE A 273 -18.33 -2.50 -14.15
N ASN A 274 -17.99 -3.48 -15.00
CA ASN A 274 -18.53 -3.59 -16.35
C ASN A 274 -20.06 -3.82 -16.32
N LEU A 275 -20.55 -4.63 -15.37
CA LEU A 275 -21.96 -4.83 -15.17
C LEU A 275 -22.68 -3.52 -14.76
N ALA A 276 -22.02 -2.66 -13.99
CA ALA A 276 -22.56 -1.36 -13.58
C ALA A 276 -22.56 -0.31 -14.72
N ARG A 277 -21.71 -0.45 -15.74
CA ARG A 277 -21.68 0.45 -16.91
C ARG A 277 -22.86 0.24 -17.85
N ASN A 278 -23.31 -0.99 -17.97
CA ASN A 278 -24.44 -1.41 -18.85
C ASN A 278 -25.78 -1.28 -18.11
#